data_fbccdeaa6f4e8cc11cdb4d16d9898582
#
_entry.id   fbccdeaa6f4e8cc11cdb4d16d9898582
#
_cell.length_a   1.000
_cell.length_b   1.000
_cell.length_c   1.000
_cell.angle_alpha   90.00
_cell.angle_beta   90.00
_cell.angle_gamma   90.00
#
_symmetry.space_group_name_H-M   'P 1'
#
loop_
_entity.id
_entity.type
_entity.pdbx_description
1 polymer ?
#
loop_
_entity_poly.entity_id
_entity_poly.type
_entity_poly.pdbx_seq_one_letter_code
_entity_poly.pdbx_strand_id
1 'polypeptide(L)'
;MNTVKLICLPYAGGSARIYNTWVHLLDEKIEVVCPELAGRGKRFNEPFYKNLKEAVDDIYKNIEPIVNSGPYALFGHSMGSLLTFELYYKLKREGHCEPEAIFFQGKLPRIYQLKKKCIYIMKSKYLKKYLV
;
A
#
# COMPACT_ATOMS: atom_id res chain seq x y z
N MET A 1 5.06 -5.88 21.93
CA MET A 1 4.71 -6.76 20.80
C MET A 1 4.97 -6.05 19.49
N ASN A 2 5.64 -6.71 18.59
CA ASN A 2 5.98 -6.14 17.29
C ASN A 2 4.78 -6.26 16.33
N THR A 3 4.03 -5.18 16.20
CA THR A 3 2.95 -5.09 15.22
C THR A 3 3.53 -4.62 13.89
N VAL A 4 3.17 -5.30 12.80
CA VAL A 4 3.51 -4.89 11.43
C VAL A 4 2.36 -4.06 10.88
N LYS A 5 2.65 -2.88 10.38
CA LYS A 5 1.65 -2.03 9.75
C LYS A 5 1.57 -2.35 8.28
N LEU A 6 0.40 -2.80 7.84
CA LEU A 6 0.12 -3.09 6.43
C LEU A 6 -0.52 -1.86 5.80
N ILE A 7 0.26 -1.18 4.96
CA ILE A 7 -0.19 0.02 4.25
C ILE A 7 -0.85 -0.44 2.95
N CYS A 8 -2.17 -0.25 2.84
CA CYS A 8 -2.98 -0.70 1.73
C CYS A 8 -3.40 0.46 0.84
N LEU A 9 -3.13 0.36 -0.46
CA LEU A 9 -3.50 1.38 -1.44
C LEU A 9 -4.66 0.87 -2.30
N PRO A 10 -5.73 1.68 -2.46
CA PRO A 10 -6.93 1.24 -3.15
C PRO A 10 -6.78 1.19 -4.67
N TYR A 11 -7.69 0.48 -5.34
CA TYR A 11 -7.81 0.49 -6.80
C TYR A 11 -8.45 1.81 -7.28
N ALA A 12 -8.45 2.03 -8.61
CA ALA A 12 -9.04 3.21 -9.22
C ALA A 12 -10.52 3.36 -8.81
N GLY A 13 -10.90 4.55 -8.33
CA GLY A 13 -12.24 4.81 -7.85
C GLY A 13 -12.56 4.26 -6.46
N GLY A 14 -11.67 3.45 -5.87
CA GLY A 14 -11.86 2.92 -4.52
C GLY A 14 -11.49 3.93 -3.44
N SER A 15 -12.03 3.73 -2.25
CA SER A 15 -11.65 4.47 -1.05
C SER A 15 -10.99 3.52 -0.05
N ALA A 16 -10.45 4.07 1.03
CA ALA A 16 -9.86 3.27 2.10
C ALA A 16 -10.84 2.27 2.71
N ARG A 17 -12.14 2.50 2.58
CA ARG A 17 -13.20 1.62 3.08
C ARG A 17 -13.14 0.18 2.56
N ILE A 18 -12.56 -0.03 1.38
CA ILE A 18 -12.46 -1.39 0.80
C ILE A 18 -11.64 -2.33 1.68
N TYR A 19 -10.79 -1.79 2.53
CA TYR A 19 -9.94 -2.58 3.45
C TYR A 19 -10.50 -2.70 4.86
N ASN A 20 -11.63 -2.09 5.17
CA ASN A 20 -12.20 -2.09 6.53
C ASN A 20 -12.52 -3.49 7.05
N THR A 21 -12.91 -4.41 6.17
CA THR A 21 -13.21 -5.79 6.54
C THR A 21 -11.97 -6.62 6.83
N TRP A 22 -10.81 -6.18 6.38
CA TRP A 22 -9.55 -6.91 6.53
C TRP A 22 -9.08 -6.99 7.99
N VAL A 23 -9.45 -6.02 8.81
CA VAL A 23 -9.12 -6.00 10.24
C VAL A 23 -9.58 -7.28 10.93
N HIS A 24 -10.71 -7.85 10.50
CA HIS A 24 -11.27 -9.09 11.07
C HIS A 24 -10.70 -10.36 10.43
N LEU A 25 -9.97 -10.24 9.34
CA LEU A 25 -9.46 -11.36 8.54
C LEU A 25 -7.97 -11.60 8.73
N LEU A 26 -7.25 -10.63 9.27
CA LEU A 26 -5.81 -10.69 9.45
C LEU A 26 -5.45 -11.01 10.90
N ASP A 27 -4.23 -11.53 11.09
CA ASP A 27 -3.66 -11.73 12.41
C ASP A 27 -3.67 -10.42 13.21
N GLU A 28 -3.90 -10.50 14.51
CA GLU A 28 -3.91 -9.34 15.41
C GLU A 28 -2.59 -8.56 15.43
N LYS A 29 -1.50 -9.18 15.03
CA LYS A 29 -0.18 -8.54 14.89
C LYS A 29 -0.04 -7.68 13.64
N ILE A 30 -1.04 -7.66 12.78
CA ILE A 30 -1.06 -6.85 11.56
C ILE A 30 -2.08 -5.72 11.74
N GLU A 31 -1.59 -4.51 11.70
CA GLU A 31 -2.43 -3.31 11.73
C GLU A 31 -2.60 -2.78 10.31
N VAL A 32 -3.84 -2.76 9.83
CA VAL A 32 -4.17 -2.26 8.50
C VAL A 32 -4.24 -0.74 8.54
N VAL A 33 -3.47 -0.09 7.66
CA VAL A 33 -3.44 1.35 7.49
C VAL A 33 -3.79 1.67 6.05
N CYS A 34 -4.88 2.41 5.85
CA CYS A 34 -5.37 2.76 4.52
C CYS A 34 -5.38 4.27 4.36
N PRO A 35 -4.34 4.86 3.78
CA PRO A 35 -4.33 6.29 3.50
C PRO A 35 -5.42 6.62 2.48
N GLU A 36 -6.25 7.62 2.79
CA GLU A 36 -7.28 8.07 1.85
C GLU A 36 -6.64 8.95 0.78
N LEU A 37 -7.02 8.72 -0.47
CA LEU A 37 -6.55 9.52 -1.59
C LEU A 37 -7.39 10.77 -1.77
N ALA A 38 -6.80 11.83 -2.29
CA ALA A 38 -7.52 13.06 -2.59
C ALA A 38 -8.70 12.80 -3.54
N GLY A 39 -9.80 13.48 -3.31
CA GLY A 39 -11.02 13.36 -4.11
C GLY A 39 -11.89 12.17 -3.78
N ARG A 40 -11.60 11.44 -2.69
CA ARG A 40 -12.32 10.22 -2.31
C ARG A 40 -12.61 10.18 -0.82
N GLY A 41 -13.69 9.48 -0.46
CA GLY A 41 -14.06 9.25 0.94
C GLY A 41 -14.07 10.53 1.76
N LYS A 42 -13.33 10.57 2.84
CA LYS A 42 -13.22 11.73 3.73
C LYS A 42 -12.58 12.95 3.07
N ARG A 43 -11.88 12.75 1.96
CA ARG A 43 -11.18 13.80 1.22
C ARG A 43 -11.86 14.13 -0.10
N PHE A 44 -13.16 13.88 -0.23
CA PHE A 44 -13.88 14.05 -1.50
C PHE A 44 -13.90 15.51 -1.98
N ASN A 45 -13.76 16.49 -1.09
CA ASN A 45 -13.69 17.92 -1.42
C ASN A 45 -12.33 18.37 -1.97
N GLU A 46 -11.31 17.54 -1.86
CA GLU A 46 -9.99 17.84 -2.38
C GLU A 46 -9.91 17.50 -3.87
N PRO A 47 -9.19 18.30 -4.67
CA PRO A 47 -9.06 18.03 -6.09
C PRO A 47 -8.31 16.72 -6.35
N PHE A 48 -8.68 16.03 -7.42
CA PHE A 48 -7.95 14.83 -7.86
C PHE A 48 -6.51 15.16 -8.24
N TYR A 49 -5.64 14.17 -8.14
CA TYR A 49 -4.26 14.32 -8.57
C TYR A 49 -4.17 14.53 -10.08
N LYS A 50 -3.26 15.38 -10.50
CA LYS A 50 -3.01 15.66 -11.91
C LYS A 50 -2.17 14.58 -12.58
N ASN A 51 -1.35 13.87 -11.80
CA ASN A 51 -0.46 12.83 -12.28
C ASN A 51 -0.08 11.87 -11.16
N LEU A 52 0.61 10.80 -11.53
CA LEU A 52 1.06 9.78 -10.61
C LEU A 52 2.02 10.33 -9.54
N LYS A 53 2.88 11.25 -9.92
CA LYS A 53 3.85 11.85 -8.99
C LYS A 53 3.16 12.59 -7.85
N GLU A 54 2.13 13.39 -8.14
CA GLU A 54 1.35 14.06 -7.10
C GLU A 54 0.72 13.07 -6.14
N ALA A 55 0.15 11.99 -6.67
CA ALA A 55 -0.46 10.94 -5.86
C ALA A 55 0.56 10.30 -4.91
N VAL A 56 1.71 9.91 -5.44
CA VAL A 56 2.77 9.27 -4.66
C VAL A 56 3.35 10.21 -3.60
N ASP A 57 3.56 11.47 -3.95
CA ASP A 57 4.07 12.47 -3.02
C ASP A 57 3.09 12.70 -1.86
N ASP A 58 1.79 12.77 -2.14
CA ASP A 58 0.76 12.92 -1.10
C ASP A 58 0.69 11.68 -0.20
N ILE A 59 0.67 10.49 -0.79
CA ILE A 59 0.67 9.24 -0.03
C ILE A 59 1.92 9.15 0.86
N TYR A 60 3.08 9.44 0.32
CA TYR A 60 4.35 9.44 1.05
C TYR A 60 4.28 10.35 2.28
N LYS A 61 3.80 11.56 2.09
CA LYS A 61 3.66 12.54 3.17
C LYS A 61 2.78 12.00 4.31
N ASN A 62 1.69 11.30 3.95
CA ASN A 62 0.75 10.77 4.93
C ASN A 62 1.28 9.53 5.65
N ILE A 63 2.12 8.71 5.01
CA ILE A 63 2.59 7.45 5.58
C ILE A 63 3.99 7.53 6.20
N GLU A 64 4.72 8.59 5.97
CA GLU A 64 6.10 8.74 6.48
C GLU A 64 6.19 8.51 7.99
N PRO A 65 5.31 9.10 8.84
CA PRO A 65 5.34 8.82 10.27
C PRO A 65 5.13 7.35 10.62
N ILE A 66 4.34 6.65 9.82
CA ILE A 66 4.03 5.22 10.01
C ILE A 66 5.26 4.38 9.70
N VAL A 67 5.92 4.65 8.58
CA VAL A 67 7.13 3.94 8.14
C VAL A 67 8.27 4.14 9.14
N ASN A 68 8.36 5.31 9.75
CA ASN A 68 9.38 5.64 10.74
C ASN A 68 9.09 5.03 12.13
N SER A 69 7.87 4.56 12.37
CA SER A 69 7.46 4.08 13.70
C SER A 69 7.76 2.59 13.95
N GLY A 70 8.13 1.82 12.92
CA GLY A 70 8.42 0.41 13.07
C GLY A 70 8.25 -0.38 11.78
N PRO A 71 8.19 -1.73 11.85
CA PRO A 71 8.10 -2.58 10.67
C PRO A 71 6.77 -2.35 9.93
N TYR A 72 6.83 -2.38 8.61
CA TYR A 72 5.69 -2.16 7.74
C TYR A 72 5.74 -3.06 6.51
N ALA A 73 4.60 -3.26 5.89
CA ALA A 73 4.44 -3.91 4.61
C ALA A 73 3.56 -3.06 3.71
N LEU A 74 3.65 -3.25 2.42
CA LEU A 74 2.86 -2.52 1.43
C LEU A 74 1.93 -3.48 0.69
N PHE A 75 0.71 -3.03 0.42
CA PHE A 75 -0.24 -3.76 -0.41
C PHE A 75 -0.90 -2.81 -1.41
N GLY A 76 -0.98 -3.23 -2.66
CA GLY A 76 -1.68 -2.49 -3.70
C GLY A 76 -2.48 -3.41 -4.61
N HIS A 77 -3.68 -2.96 -4.99
CA HIS A 77 -4.57 -3.65 -5.92
C HIS A 77 -4.82 -2.78 -7.14
N SER A 78 -4.60 -3.32 -8.33
CA SER A 78 -4.81 -2.64 -9.62
C SER A 78 -4.02 -1.31 -9.69
N MET A 79 -4.67 -0.17 -9.76
CA MET A 79 -4.01 1.15 -9.71
C MET A 79 -3.17 1.30 -8.43
N GLY A 80 -3.66 0.76 -7.32
CA GLY A 80 -2.91 0.72 -6.07
C GLY A 80 -1.59 -0.04 -6.18
N SER A 81 -1.50 -1.03 -7.06
CA SER A 81 -0.23 -1.73 -7.33
C SER A 81 0.81 -0.80 -7.95
N LEU A 82 0.40 0.04 -8.89
CA LEU A 82 1.27 1.04 -9.50
C LEU A 82 1.71 2.09 -8.46
N LEU A 83 0.79 2.58 -7.66
CA LEU A 83 1.09 3.50 -6.58
C LEU A 83 2.06 2.89 -5.57
N THR A 84 1.86 1.64 -5.19
CA THR A 84 2.72 0.89 -4.27
C THR A 84 4.13 0.75 -4.83
N PHE A 85 4.25 0.44 -6.11
CA PHE A 85 5.52 0.31 -6.80
C PHE A 85 6.30 1.63 -6.77
N GLU A 86 5.67 2.72 -7.15
CA GLU A 86 6.31 4.05 -7.16
C GLU A 86 6.62 4.53 -5.73
N LEU A 87 5.73 4.24 -4.79
CA LEU A 87 5.93 4.57 -3.38
C LEU A 87 7.14 3.83 -2.80
N TYR A 88 7.30 2.55 -3.13
CA TYR A 88 8.46 1.76 -2.69
C TYR A 88 9.77 2.44 -3.13
N TYR A 89 9.87 2.84 -4.39
CA TYR A 89 11.07 3.51 -4.88
C TYR A 89 11.29 4.87 -4.24
N LYS A 90 10.22 5.60 -3.97
CA LYS A 90 10.33 6.87 -3.25
C LYS A 90 10.86 6.66 -1.84
N LEU A 91 10.32 5.70 -1.11
CA LEU A 91 10.79 5.34 0.23
C LEU A 91 12.27 4.96 0.21
N LYS A 92 12.70 4.19 -0.78
CA LYS A 92 14.09 3.80 -0.95
C LYS A 92 14.99 5.00 -1.23
N ARG A 93 14.60 5.90 -2.12
CA ARG A 93 15.36 7.13 -2.42
C ARG A 93 15.49 8.04 -1.21
N GLU A 94 14.45 8.11 -0.38
CA GLU A 94 14.44 8.95 0.83
C GLU A 94 15.16 8.28 2.02
N GLY A 95 15.71 7.08 1.84
CA GLY A 95 16.54 6.43 2.86
C GLY A 95 15.78 5.70 3.96
N HIS A 96 14.49 5.39 3.76
CA HIS A 96 13.72 4.63 4.74
C HIS A 96 14.10 3.15 4.75
N CYS A 97 13.80 2.48 5.86
CA CYS A 97 13.97 1.04 5.98
C CYS A 97 13.14 0.30 4.93
N GLU A 98 13.65 -0.85 4.48
CA GLU A 98 12.92 -1.71 3.55
C GLU A 98 11.65 -2.26 4.21
N PRO A 99 10.55 -2.38 3.45
CA PRO A 99 9.36 -3.05 3.97
C PRO A 99 9.61 -4.53 4.21
N GLU A 100 8.89 -5.12 5.17
CA GLU A 100 8.96 -6.56 5.44
C GLU A 100 8.44 -7.37 4.25
N ALA A 101 7.45 -6.84 3.52
CA ALA A 101 6.87 -7.47 2.35
C ALA A 101 6.17 -6.44 1.48
N ILE A 102 6.06 -6.74 0.19
CA ILE A 102 5.26 -5.97 -0.75
C ILE A 102 4.33 -6.93 -1.48
N PHE A 103 3.05 -6.66 -1.41
CA PHE A 103 2.02 -7.46 -2.04
C PHE A 103 1.38 -6.68 -3.19
N PHE A 104 1.33 -7.32 -4.35
CA PHE A 104 0.68 -6.75 -5.52
C PHE A 104 -0.47 -7.65 -5.97
N GLN A 105 -1.61 -7.07 -6.25
CA GLN A 105 -2.76 -7.75 -6.83
C GLN A 105 -3.18 -7.04 -8.11
N GLY A 106 -3.25 -7.78 -9.22
CA GLY A 106 -3.59 -7.25 -10.52
C GLY A 106 -2.39 -7.16 -11.45
N LYS A 107 -2.56 -6.42 -12.56
CA LYS A 107 -1.47 -6.25 -13.54
C LYS A 107 -0.42 -5.30 -13.00
N LEU A 108 0.80 -5.76 -13.06
CA LEU A 108 1.98 -4.97 -12.72
C LEU A 108 2.58 -4.34 -13.98
N PRO A 109 3.21 -3.15 -13.89
CA PRO A 109 4.00 -2.61 -15.00
C PRO A 109 5.13 -3.58 -15.37
N ARG A 110 5.51 -3.65 -16.64
CA ARG A 110 6.49 -4.63 -17.15
C ARG A 110 7.93 -4.43 -16.70
N ILE A 111 8.23 -3.40 -15.94
CA ILE A 111 9.60 -3.06 -15.58
C ILE A 111 9.82 -3.43 -14.12
N TYR A 112 10.29 -4.67 -13.88
CA TYR A 112 10.67 -5.10 -12.56
C TYR A 112 12.11 -5.52 -12.50
N GLN A 113 12.84 -4.81 -11.67
CA GLN A 113 14.03 -5.35 -11.03
C GLN A 113 13.94 -5.09 -9.53
N LEU A 114 12.88 -5.54 -8.91
CA LEU A 114 12.78 -5.55 -7.46
C LEU A 114 13.54 -6.76 -6.95
N LYS A 115 14.40 -6.57 -5.96
CA LYS A 115 15.08 -7.69 -5.30
C LYS A 115 14.02 -8.63 -4.72
N LYS A 116 13.99 -9.86 -5.18
CA LYS A 116 12.89 -10.83 -5.05
C LYS A 116 12.53 -11.29 -3.64
N LYS A 117 13.29 -10.91 -2.60
CA LYS A 117 13.11 -11.50 -1.27
C LYS A 117 11.85 -11.04 -0.51
N CYS A 118 11.27 -9.92 -0.89
CA CYS A 118 10.16 -9.30 -0.15
C CYS A 118 8.94 -9.01 -1.02
N ILE A 119 8.87 -9.57 -2.25
CA ILE A 119 7.81 -9.24 -3.18
C ILE A 119 6.92 -10.44 -3.39
N TYR A 120 5.63 -10.25 -3.15
CA TYR A 120 4.62 -11.26 -3.37
C TYR A 120 3.61 -10.75 -4.39
N ILE A 121 3.56 -11.43 -5.55
CA ILE A 121 2.49 -11.18 -6.53
C ILE A 121 1.32 -12.08 -6.15
N MET A 122 0.22 -11.46 -5.73
CA MET A 122 -0.94 -12.21 -5.29
C MET A 122 -1.96 -12.33 -6.42
N LYS A 123 -2.19 -13.57 -6.86
CA LYS A 123 -3.39 -13.88 -7.64
C LYS A 123 -4.57 -14.00 -6.66
N SER A 124 -5.76 -13.58 -7.07
CA SER A 124 -6.94 -13.49 -6.19
C SER A 124 -7.21 -14.79 -5.40
N LYS A 125 -6.90 -15.95 -5.97
CA LYS A 125 -7.03 -17.25 -5.30
C LYS A 125 -6.07 -17.47 -4.12
N TYR A 126 -5.01 -16.66 -4.00
CA TYR A 126 -4.01 -16.79 -2.93
C TYR A 126 -4.20 -15.79 -1.79
N LEU A 127 -5.07 -14.79 -1.95
CA LEU A 127 -5.41 -13.87 -0.88
C LEU A 127 -5.89 -14.61 0.36
N LYS A 128 -6.65 -15.67 0.19
CA LYS A 128 -7.15 -16.51 1.29
C LYS A 128 -6.03 -17.22 2.08
N LYS A 129 -4.85 -17.38 1.52
CA LYS A 129 -3.73 -18.07 2.20
C LYS A 129 -3.08 -17.19 3.28
N TYR A 130 -3.20 -15.88 3.15
CA TYR A 130 -2.63 -14.89 4.08
C TYR A 130 -3.70 -14.22 4.94
N LEU A 131 -4.96 -14.52 4.67
CA LEU A 131 -6.10 -14.15 5.51
C LEU A 131 -6.32 -15.29 6.51
N VAL A 132 -6.46 -14.95 7.75
CA VAL A 132 -6.77 -15.91 8.81
C VAL A 132 -8.21 -16.41 8.65
#